data_d4ab1076a2e186ed50348af273c9df0f
#
_entry.id   d4ab1076a2e186ed50348af273c9df0f
#
_cell.length_a   1.000
_cell.length_b   1.000
_cell.length_c   1.000
_cell.angle_alpha   90.00
_cell.angle_beta   90.00
_cell.angle_gamma   90.00
#
_symmetry.space_group_name_H-M   'P 1'
#
loop_
_entity.id
_entity.type
_entity.pdbx_description
1 polymer ?
#
loop_
_entity_poly.entity_id
_entity_poly.type
_entity_poly.pdbx_seq_one_letter_code
_entity_poly.pdbx_strand_id
1 'polypeptide(L)'
;MQMGKEIKKKEGKQMNGITMMVLAIVVLGGAYLLYGRYLEKKWGIDPKAKTPAFEMEDGVDYVPADTNVVFGHQFASIAGAGPINGPIQAAMFGWLPVMLWILLGGVFFGAVQDFASMYASVKNKGRSIGYIIELYIGKLGKRLFLLFTWLFSILVVAAFADIVAGTFNGFDANGATVTANGAVATTSLLFIVFAVGLGFYLKYTRFPKMLNTLFAIALLVLAVGLGLVFPIYVPQSAWLIFVFIYVIIACVTPVWALLQPRDYLNSYLLIAMIVGSVLGICVYNPSMNLPSFTAFKLTAANGSVSYLFPALFVTIACGAVSGFHSLVASGTEV
;
A
#
# COMPACT_ATOMS: atom_id res chain seq x y z
N MET A 1 -19.17 -39.68 23.72
CA MET A 1 -19.88 -38.45 24.17
C MET A 1 -19.06 -37.60 25.17
N GLN A 2 -18.13 -38.15 25.91
CA GLN A 2 -17.21 -37.39 26.82
C GLN A 2 -16.06 -36.67 26.08
N MET A 3 -15.51 -37.24 25.03
CA MET A 3 -14.39 -36.68 24.25
C MET A 3 -14.78 -35.36 23.52
N GLY A 4 -16.06 -35.19 23.15
CA GLY A 4 -16.59 -33.97 22.55
C GLY A 4 -16.80 -32.81 23.54
N LYS A 5 -16.89 -33.11 24.84
CA LYS A 5 -17.03 -32.09 25.91
C LYS A 5 -15.68 -31.54 26.37
N GLU A 6 -14.60 -32.31 26.27
CA GLU A 6 -13.25 -31.84 26.61
C GLU A 6 -12.64 -30.95 25.54
N ILE A 7 -12.98 -31.16 24.27
CA ILE A 7 -12.54 -30.30 23.16
C ILE A 7 -13.20 -28.91 23.29
N LYS A 8 -14.47 -28.83 23.69
CA LYS A 8 -15.17 -27.55 23.94
C LYS A 8 -14.67 -26.77 25.17
N LYS A 9 -13.97 -27.40 26.11
CA LYS A 9 -13.48 -26.74 27.34
C LYS A 9 -12.09 -26.11 27.18
N LYS A 10 -11.44 -26.28 26.03
CA LYS A 10 -10.17 -25.60 25.65
C LYS A 10 -10.36 -24.50 24.62
N GLU A 11 -11.58 -24.13 24.25
CA GLU A 11 -11.84 -22.90 23.51
C GLU A 11 -11.64 -21.72 24.47
N GLY A 12 -10.38 -21.28 24.57
CA GLY A 12 -10.05 -19.99 25.14
C GLY A 12 -10.90 -18.94 24.48
N LYS A 13 -11.33 -17.93 25.26
CA LYS A 13 -12.19 -16.82 24.87
C LYS A 13 -11.89 -16.42 23.40
N GLN A 14 -12.79 -16.77 22.48
CA GLN A 14 -12.61 -16.50 21.05
C GLN A 14 -12.36 -15.00 20.89
N MET A 15 -11.29 -14.64 20.21
CA MET A 15 -10.96 -13.26 19.90
C MET A 15 -12.04 -12.69 18.98
N ASN A 16 -12.59 -11.54 19.29
CA ASN A 16 -13.57 -10.85 18.46
C ASN A 16 -12.87 -9.78 17.63
N GLY A 17 -13.44 -9.43 16.48
CA GLY A 17 -12.93 -8.40 15.59
C GLY A 17 -12.67 -7.06 16.29
N ILE A 18 -13.59 -6.62 17.15
CA ILE A 18 -13.44 -5.39 17.95
C ILE A 18 -12.21 -5.48 18.88
N THR A 19 -12.01 -6.60 19.56
CA THR A 19 -10.86 -6.76 20.48
C THR A 19 -9.53 -6.67 19.71
N MET A 20 -9.44 -7.31 18.54
CA MET A 20 -8.26 -7.23 17.68
C MET A 20 -8.00 -5.81 17.19
N MET A 21 -9.06 -5.14 16.73
CA MET A 21 -8.99 -3.77 16.25
C MET A 21 -8.54 -2.80 17.36
N VAL A 22 -9.14 -2.89 18.56
CA VAL A 22 -8.76 -2.05 19.71
C VAL A 22 -7.31 -2.30 20.13
N LEU A 23 -6.89 -3.57 20.18
CA LEU A 23 -5.50 -3.91 20.49
C LEU A 23 -4.53 -3.32 19.46
N ALA A 24 -4.86 -3.42 18.16
CA ALA A 24 -4.05 -2.84 17.09
C ALA A 24 -3.97 -1.31 17.22
N ILE A 25 -5.09 -0.63 17.45
CA ILE A 25 -5.13 0.83 17.63
C ILE A 25 -4.29 1.26 18.85
N VAL A 26 -4.40 0.55 19.98
CA VAL A 26 -3.63 0.87 21.20
C VAL A 26 -2.13 0.67 20.96
N VAL A 27 -1.72 -0.43 20.35
CA VAL A 27 -0.31 -0.72 20.07
C VAL A 27 0.27 0.28 19.06
N LEU A 28 -0.39 0.49 17.95
CA LEU A 28 0.08 1.40 16.90
C LEU A 28 0.03 2.87 17.36
N GLY A 29 -1.04 3.28 18.02
CA GLY A 29 -1.17 4.62 18.60
C GLY A 29 -0.12 4.87 19.69
N GLY A 30 0.11 3.89 20.56
CA GLY A 30 1.18 3.93 21.56
C GLY A 30 2.56 4.02 20.93
N ALA A 31 2.83 3.24 19.90
CA ALA A 31 4.07 3.31 19.15
C ALA A 31 4.27 4.68 18.49
N TYR A 32 3.25 5.23 17.85
CA TYR A 32 3.31 6.57 17.27
C TYR A 32 3.63 7.66 18.33
N LEU A 33 2.90 7.66 19.42
CA LEU A 33 3.04 8.69 20.45
C LEU A 33 4.32 8.58 21.28
N LEU A 34 4.79 7.37 21.58
CA LEU A 34 5.94 7.15 22.46
C LEU A 34 7.21 6.92 21.65
N TYR A 35 7.19 5.93 20.75
CA TYR A 35 8.37 5.53 20.00
C TYR A 35 8.70 6.52 18.88
N GLY A 36 7.69 7.03 18.16
CA GLY A 36 7.88 8.07 17.16
C GLY A 36 8.50 9.34 17.75
N ARG A 37 7.99 9.83 18.88
CA ARG A 37 8.57 11.00 19.59
C ARG A 37 9.98 10.74 20.15
N TYR A 38 10.25 9.50 20.57
CA TYR A 38 11.60 9.13 21.00
C TYR A 38 12.59 9.23 19.83
N LEU A 39 12.22 8.73 18.66
CA LEU A 39 13.05 8.81 17.44
C LEU A 39 13.25 10.24 16.98
N GLU A 40 12.18 11.04 16.95
CA GLU A 40 12.23 12.47 16.62
C GLU A 40 13.26 13.21 17.46
N LYS A 41 13.18 13.05 18.78
CA LYS A 41 14.14 13.66 19.71
C LYS A 41 15.55 13.12 19.53
N LYS A 42 15.70 11.81 19.36
CA LYS A 42 17.00 11.16 19.23
C LYS A 42 17.74 11.56 17.96
N TRP A 43 17.00 11.76 16.88
CA TRP A 43 17.57 12.18 15.58
C TRP A 43 17.73 13.69 15.47
N GLY A 44 17.20 14.47 16.41
CA GLY A 44 17.30 15.93 16.43
C GLY A 44 16.52 16.58 15.30
N ILE A 45 15.31 16.09 15.03
CA ILE A 45 14.44 16.65 13.99
C ILE A 45 13.88 17.98 14.47
N ASP A 46 14.04 19.04 13.67
CA ASP A 46 13.41 20.34 13.90
C ASP A 46 12.08 20.43 13.11
N PRO A 47 10.93 20.44 13.82
CA PRO A 47 9.62 20.54 13.16
C PRO A 47 9.39 21.86 12.42
N LYS A 48 10.22 22.89 12.66
CA LYS A 48 10.12 24.22 12.04
C LYS A 48 11.04 24.37 10.83
N ALA A 49 11.93 23.39 10.58
CA ALA A 49 12.82 23.42 9.43
C ALA A 49 12.00 23.36 8.13
N LYS A 50 12.37 24.18 7.17
CA LYS A 50 11.79 24.09 5.83
C LYS A 50 12.30 22.85 5.14
N THR A 51 11.44 22.19 4.38
CA THR A 51 11.84 21.05 3.56
C THR A 51 12.58 21.52 2.29
N PRO A 52 13.40 20.65 1.68
CA PRO A 52 14.11 20.97 0.47
C PRO A 52 13.24 21.48 -0.68
N ALA A 53 12.03 20.98 -0.82
CA ALA A 53 11.08 21.44 -1.82
C ALA A 53 10.73 22.93 -1.70
N PHE A 54 10.71 23.49 -0.47
CA PHE A 54 10.50 24.90 -0.23
C PHE A 54 11.76 25.76 -0.24
N GLU A 55 12.93 25.16 0.11
CA GLU A 55 14.20 25.89 0.15
C GLU A 55 14.84 26.04 -1.23
N MET A 56 14.65 25.04 -2.09
CA MET A 56 15.29 24.93 -3.39
C MET A 56 14.29 24.88 -4.54
N GLU A 57 13.10 25.49 -4.36
CA GLU A 57 12.03 25.49 -5.36
C GLU A 57 12.55 25.96 -6.74
N ASP A 58 12.48 25.08 -7.74
CA ASP A 58 12.91 25.37 -9.12
C ASP A 58 11.79 25.11 -10.15
N GLY A 59 10.64 24.59 -9.70
CA GLY A 59 9.49 24.27 -10.54
C GLY A 59 9.63 23.02 -11.40
N VAL A 60 10.73 22.28 -11.28
CA VAL A 60 11.03 21.08 -12.06
C VAL A 60 11.30 19.88 -11.14
N ASP A 61 12.39 19.92 -10.38
CA ASP A 61 12.82 18.87 -9.46
C ASP A 61 12.30 19.13 -8.03
N TYR A 62 12.22 20.39 -7.63
CA TYR A 62 11.74 20.84 -6.32
C TYR A 62 10.45 21.64 -6.50
N VAL A 63 9.33 20.96 -6.32
CA VAL A 63 7.99 21.53 -6.49
C VAL A 63 7.19 21.33 -5.22
N PRO A 64 6.97 22.39 -4.40
CA PRO A 64 6.14 22.27 -3.22
C PRO A 64 4.73 21.81 -3.55
N ALA A 65 4.24 20.80 -2.86
CA ALA A 65 2.88 20.27 -3.01
C ALA A 65 2.04 20.51 -1.73
N ASP A 66 0.71 20.48 -1.89
CA ASP A 66 -0.20 20.56 -0.74
C ASP A 66 -0.04 19.35 0.17
N THR A 67 -0.02 19.55 1.47
CA THR A 67 0.16 18.48 2.48
C THR A 67 -0.83 17.33 2.30
N ASN A 68 -2.08 17.59 1.91
CA ASN A 68 -3.06 16.53 1.69
C ASN A 68 -2.74 15.68 0.46
N VAL A 69 -2.13 16.29 -0.57
CA VAL A 69 -1.71 15.59 -1.79
C VAL A 69 -0.51 14.70 -1.48
N VAL A 70 0.49 15.21 -0.77
CA VAL A 70 1.67 14.44 -0.32
C VAL A 70 1.24 13.30 0.59
N PHE A 71 0.38 13.58 1.59
CA PHE A 71 -0.17 12.54 2.47
C PHE A 71 -0.93 11.47 1.68
N GLY A 72 -1.79 11.87 0.75
CA GLY A 72 -2.54 10.94 -0.09
C GLY A 72 -1.65 10.07 -0.97
N HIS A 73 -0.58 10.64 -1.51
CA HIS A 73 0.41 9.94 -2.31
C HIS A 73 1.17 8.90 -1.47
N GLN A 74 1.73 9.29 -0.32
CA GLN A 74 2.41 8.35 0.59
C GLN A 74 1.46 7.27 1.11
N PHE A 75 0.25 7.64 1.53
CA PHE A 75 -0.73 6.68 2.02
C PHE A 75 -1.13 5.65 0.95
N ALA A 76 -1.37 6.09 -0.30
CA ALA A 76 -1.67 5.20 -1.40
C ALA A 76 -0.48 4.31 -1.80
N SER A 77 0.74 4.83 -1.68
CA SER A 77 1.97 4.06 -1.93
C SER A 77 2.17 2.94 -0.90
N ILE A 78 1.83 3.19 0.36
CA ILE A 78 1.88 2.20 1.44
C ILE A 78 0.73 1.19 1.31
N ALA A 79 -0.50 1.67 1.13
CA ALA A 79 -1.72 0.85 1.14
C ALA A 79 -2.00 0.15 -0.20
N GLY A 80 -0.98 -0.37 -0.85
CA GLY A 80 -1.10 -1.14 -2.10
C GLY A 80 -1.64 -2.57 -1.90
N ALA A 81 -1.54 -3.41 -2.93
CA ALA A 81 -2.04 -4.78 -2.91
C ALA A 81 -1.32 -5.68 -1.90
N GLY A 82 -0.03 -5.42 -1.63
CA GLY A 82 0.78 -6.20 -0.68
C GLY A 82 0.23 -6.22 0.74
N PRO A 83 -0.10 -5.07 1.35
CA PRO A 83 -0.73 -4.99 2.68
C PRO A 83 -2.06 -5.72 2.81
N ILE A 84 -2.79 -5.90 1.72
CA ILE A 84 -4.08 -6.61 1.70
C ILE A 84 -3.85 -8.11 1.51
N ASN A 85 -3.17 -8.51 0.44
CA ASN A 85 -2.98 -9.90 0.06
C ASN A 85 -2.00 -10.66 0.97
N GLY A 86 -0.97 -9.98 1.47
CA GLY A 86 0.04 -10.59 2.34
C GLY A 86 -0.54 -11.22 3.60
N PRO A 87 -1.27 -10.49 4.44
CA PRO A 87 -1.92 -11.04 5.63
C PRO A 87 -2.93 -12.14 5.32
N ILE A 88 -3.69 -12.03 4.21
CA ILE A 88 -4.65 -13.07 3.80
C ILE A 88 -3.93 -14.38 3.50
N GLN A 89 -2.85 -14.34 2.73
CA GLN A 89 -2.06 -15.54 2.42
C GLN A 89 -1.36 -16.09 3.67
N ALA A 90 -0.80 -15.24 4.51
CA ALA A 90 -0.12 -15.64 5.74
C ALA A 90 -1.08 -16.20 6.81
N ALA A 91 -2.38 -15.92 6.71
CA ALA A 91 -3.41 -16.41 7.64
C ALA A 91 -3.48 -17.94 7.73
N MET A 92 -2.93 -18.67 6.75
CA MET A 92 -2.78 -20.12 6.83
C MET A 92 -1.98 -20.59 8.05
N PHE A 93 -1.07 -19.77 8.57
CA PHE A 93 -0.29 -20.07 9.79
C PHE A 93 -1.02 -19.73 11.10
N GLY A 94 -2.22 -19.17 11.02
CA GLY A 94 -3.03 -18.69 12.13
C GLY A 94 -2.98 -17.17 12.30
N TRP A 95 -3.97 -16.60 13.00
CA TRP A 95 -4.10 -15.14 13.12
C TRP A 95 -3.06 -14.49 14.05
N LEU A 96 -2.59 -15.21 15.07
CA LEU A 96 -1.67 -14.65 16.08
C LEU A 96 -0.28 -14.31 15.50
N PRO A 97 0.42 -15.21 14.79
CA PRO A 97 1.73 -14.86 14.21
C PRO A 97 1.60 -13.76 13.14
N VAL A 98 0.52 -13.73 12.36
CA VAL A 98 0.23 -12.67 11.40
C VAL A 98 0.09 -11.32 12.11
N MET A 99 -0.76 -11.26 13.14
CA MET A 99 -0.99 -10.04 13.91
C MET A 99 0.26 -9.54 14.61
N LEU A 100 1.04 -10.45 15.22
CA LEU A 100 2.30 -10.08 15.87
C LEU A 100 3.29 -9.49 14.87
N TRP A 101 3.44 -10.09 13.69
CA TRP A 101 4.35 -9.56 12.68
C TRP A 101 3.87 -8.23 12.08
N ILE A 102 2.57 -8.04 11.86
CA ILE A 102 2.03 -6.76 11.40
C ILE A 102 2.31 -5.66 12.43
N LEU A 103 2.04 -5.91 13.71
CA LEU A 103 2.21 -4.90 14.76
C LEU A 103 3.69 -4.62 15.05
N LEU A 104 4.48 -5.66 15.32
CA LEU A 104 5.89 -5.48 15.69
C LEU A 104 6.75 -5.15 14.46
N GLY A 105 6.58 -5.86 13.36
CA GLY A 105 7.29 -5.62 12.10
C GLY A 105 6.96 -4.25 11.53
N GLY A 106 5.68 -3.88 11.50
CA GLY A 106 5.23 -2.58 11.02
C GLY A 106 5.79 -1.42 11.84
N VAL A 107 5.86 -1.55 13.17
CA VAL A 107 6.41 -0.49 14.04
C VAL A 107 7.94 -0.43 13.98
N PHE A 108 8.63 -1.55 14.28
CA PHE A 108 10.07 -1.53 14.50
C PHE A 108 10.90 -1.59 13.23
N PHE A 109 10.34 -2.10 12.14
CA PHE A 109 11.02 -2.16 10.85
C PHE A 109 10.38 -1.18 9.85
N GLY A 110 9.10 -1.30 9.54
CA GLY A 110 8.44 -0.51 8.51
C GLY A 110 8.43 0.99 8.80
N ALA A 111 7.79 1.40 9.88
CA ALA A 111 7.67 2.82 10.23
C ALA A 111 9.04 3.48 10.48
N VAL A 112 9.97 2.75 11.11
CA VAL A 112 11.34 3.26 11.33
C VAL A 112 12.08 3.42 10.02
N GLN A 113 11.96 2.46 9.10
CA GLN A 113 12.59 2.52 7.79
C GLN A 113 12.08 3.71 6.98
N ASP A 114 10.77 3.91 6.89
CA ASP A 114 10.16 4.99 6.13
C ASP A 114 10.51 6.35 6.72
N PHE A 115 10.43 6.48 8.03
CA PHE A 115 10.79 7.70 8.74
C PHE A 115 12.29 8.03 8.62
N ALA A 116 13.17 7.01 8.72
CA ALA A 116 14.60 7.19 8.53
C ALA A 116 14.95 7.59 7.10
N SER A 117 14.28 7.01 6.10
CA SER A 117 14.51 7.31 4.69
C SER A 117 14.11 8.74 4.35
N MET A 118 12.95 9.18 4.82
CA MET A 118 12.47 10.54 4.66
C MET A 118 13.43 11.53 5.35
N TYR A 119 13.77 11.30 6.60
CA TYR A 119 14.68 12.16 7.35
C TYR A 119 16.07 12.24 6.71
N ALA A 120 16.61 11.10 6.29
CA ALA A 120 17.90 11.08 5.58
C ALA A 120 17.84 11.87 4.26
N SER A 121 16.73 11.79 3.54
CA SER A 121 16.52 12.57 2.31
C SER A 121 16.43 14.07 2.59
N VAL A 122 15.61 14.51 3.55
CA VAL A 122 15.53 15.91 3.99
C VAL A 122 16.91 16.45 4.35
N LYS A 123 17.66 15.73 5.17
CA LYS A 123 19.01 16.12 5.63
C LYS A 123 20.03 16.20 4.48
N ASN A 124 19.82 15.47 3.41
CA ASN A 124 20.67 15.44 2.21
C ASN A 124 20.02 16.17 1.02
N LYS A 125 19.27 17.25 1.28
CA LYS A 125 18.70 18.14 0.26
C LYS A 125 17.75 17.43 -0.72
N GLY A 126 16.86 16.57 -0.22
CA GLY A 126 15.88 15.85 -1.04
C GLY A 126 16.48 14.74 -1.94
N ARG A 127 17.70 14.29 -1.66
CA ARG A 127 18.35 13.27 -2.50
C ARG A 127 17.81 11.88 -2.23
N SER A 128 17.78 11.06 -3.31
CA SER A 128 17.33 9.67 -3.25
C SER A 128 18.26 8.79 -2.39
N ILE A 129 17.74 7.67 -1.89
CA ILE A 129 18.51 6.69 -1.09
C ILE A 129 19.76 6.21 -1.83
N GLY A 130 19.69 6.02 -3.14
CA GLY A 130 20.84 5.60 -3.92
C GLY A 130 22.01 6.60 -3.86
N TYR A 131 21.72 7.90 -3.83
CA TYR A 131 22.71 8.96 -3.64
C TYR A 131 23.26 8.96 -2.21
N ILE A 132 22.39 8.77 -1.22
CA ILE A 132 22.78 8.73 0.19
C ILE A 132 23.71 7.54 0.46
N ILE A 133 23.45 6.38 -0.15
CA ILE A 133 24.34 5.22 -0.08
C ILE A 133 25.73 5.54 -0.69
N GLU A 134 25.77 6.28 -1.81
CA GLU A 134 27.06 6.71 -2.38
C GLU A 134 27.83 7.57 -1.39
N LEU A 135 27.15 8.49 -0.72
CA LEU A 135 27.78 9.43 0.20
C LEU A 135 28.39 8.75 1.43
N TYR A 136 27.68 7.76 2.01
CA TYR A 136 28.08 7.13 3.27
C TYR A 136 28.80 5.79 3.12
N ILE A 137 28.54 5.04 2.07
CA ILE A 137 29.10 3.69 1.82
C ILE A 137 30.07 3.69 0.63
N GLY A 138 29.86 4.60 -0.33
CA GLY A 138 30.71 4.76 -1.49
C GLY A 138 30.10 4.22 -2.80
N LYS A 139 30.86 4.42 -3.90
CA LYS A 139 30.38 4.14 -5.26
C LYS A 139 30.02 2.67 -5.51
N LEU A 140 30.72 1.73 -4.88
CA LEU A 140 30.40 0.30 -5.03
C LEU A 140 29.05 -0.02 -4.39
N GLY A 141 28.80 0.49 -3.18
CA GLY A 141 27.51 0.35 -2.50
C GLY A 141 26.35 0.86 -3.33
N LYS A 142 26.49 2.07 -3.92
CA LYS A 142 25.49 2.61 -4.85
C LYS A 142 25.22 1.70 -6.04
N ARG A 143 26.29 1.20 -6.72
CA ARG A 143 26.13 0.35 -7.90
C ARG A 143 25.40 -0.95 -7.57
N LEU A 144 25.77 -1.60 -6.47
CA LEU A 144 25.11 -2.82 -6.00
C LEU A 144 23.66 -2.57 -5.61
N PHE A 145 23.39 -1.46 -4.92
CA PHE A 145 22.02 -1.07 -4.56
C PHE A 145 21.17 -0.79 -5.80
N LEU A 146 21.67 -0.04 -6.77
CA LEU A 146 20.95 0.25 -8.02
C LEU A 146 20.68 -1.02 -8.83
N LEU A 147 21.65 -1.94 -8.93
CA LEU A 147 21.47 -3.23 -9.59
C LEU A 147 20.39 -4.06 -8.88
N PHE A 148 20.46 -4.16 -7.56
CA PHE A 148 19.44 -4.84 -6.76
C PHE A 148 18.05 -4.23 -6.97
N THR A 149 17.93 -2.92 -6.85
CA THR A 149 16.66 -2.21 -7.02
C THR A 149 16.10 -2.40 -8.42
N TRP A 150 16.94 -2.39 -9.45
CA TRP A 150 16.52 -2.63 -10.83
C TRP A 150 15.98 -4.04 -11.03
N LEU A 151 16.69 -5.08 -10.60
CA LEU A 151 16.24 -6.48 -10.69
C LEU A 151 14.97 -6.70 -9.88
N PHE A 152 14.92 -6.17 -8.67
CA PHE A 152 13.75 -6.25 -7.80
C PHE A 152 12.52 -5.57 -8.43
N SER A 153 12.70 -4.38 -9.03
CA SER A 153 11.62 -3.66 -9.70
C SER A 153 11.02 -4.44 -10.86
N ILE A 154 11.84 -5.14 -11.64
CA ILE A 154 11.35 -6.01 -12.73
C ILE A 154 10.44 -7.12 -12.16
N LEU A 155 10.89 -7.78 -11.08
CA LEU A 155 10.12 -8.83 -10.43
C LEU A 155 8.78 -8.30 -9.90
N VAL A 156 8.80 -7.15 -9.23
CA VAL A 156 7.61 -6.51 -8.65
C VAL A 156 6.64 -6.09 -9.75
N VAL A 157 7.11 -5.44 -10.80
CA VAL A 157 6.27 -5.04 -11.94
C VAL A 157 5.61 -6.25 -12.60
N ALA A 158 6.36 -7.33 -12.82
CA ALA A 158 5.81 -8.57 -13.39
C ALA A 158 4.73 -9.18 -12.49
N ALA A 159 4.99 -9.30 -11.18
CA ALA A 159 4.03 -9.86 -10.23
C ALA A 159 2.74 -9.02 -10.12
N PHE A 160 2.88 -7.70 -10.01
CA PHE A 160 1.69 -6.84 -9.93
C PHE A 160 0.94 -6.74 -11.25
N ALA A 161 1.62 -6.78 -12.40
CA ALA A 161 0.97 -6.81 -13.70
C ALA A 161 0.07 -8.05 -13.84
N ASP A 162 0.54 -9.22 -13.39
CA ASP A 162 -0.25 -10.45 -13.39
C ASP A 162 -1.46 -10.37 -12.46
N ILE A 163 -1.29 -9.86 -11.24
CA ILE A 163 -2.39 -9.65 -10.27
C ILE A 163 -3.45 -8.70 -10.85
N VAL A 164 -3.04 -7.58 -11.43
CA VAL A 164 -3.96 -6.60 -12.02
C VAL A 164 -4.68 -7.20 -13.21
N ALA A 165 -3.96 -7.86 -14.12
CA ALA A 165 -4.56 -8.50 -15.29
C ALA A 165 -5.53 -9.63 -14.89
N GLY A 166 -5.22 -10.40 -13.84
CA GLY A 166 -6.12 -11.40 -13.26
C GLY A 166 -7.37 -10.79 -12.65
N THR A 167 -7.25 -9.66 -11.95
CA THR A 167 -8.40 -8.92 -11.37
C THR A 167 -9.31 -8.34 -12.46
N PHE A 168 -8.75 -7.95 -13.60
CA PHE A 168 -9.50 -7.40 -14.74
C PHE A 168 -10.02 -8.48 -15.70
N ASN A 169 -9.61 -9.73 -15.53
CA ASN A 169 -10.03 -10.82 -16.42
C ASN A 169 -11.55 -10.96 -16.43
N GLY A 170 -12.17 -10.61 -17.57
CA GLY A 170 -13.62 -10.63 -17.76
C GLY A 170 -14.23 -12.03 -17.88
N PHE A 171 -13.44 -13.11 -17.82
CA PHE A 171 -13.88 -14.48 -18.04
C PHE A 171 -13.41 -15.40 -16.92
N ASP A 172 -14.25 -16.36 -16.55
CA ASP A 172 -13.88 -17.44 -15.62
C ASP A 172 -13.17 -18.60 -16.36
N ALA A 173 -12.82 -19.65 -15.61
CA ALA A 173 -12.19 -20.85 -16.16
C ALA A 173 -13.05 -21.61 -17.18
N ASN A 174 -14.37 -21.37 -17.20
CA ASN A 174 -15.34 -22.00 -18.10
C ASN A 174 -15.67 -21.09 -19.30
N GLY A 175 -15.06 -19.90 -19.39
CA GLY A 175 -15.33 -18.92 -20.44
C GLY A 175 -16.60 -18.07 -20.22
N ALA A 176 -17.24 -18.16 -19.04
CA ALA A 176 -18.37 -17.32 -18.70
C ALA A 176 -17.90 -15.91 -18.28
N THR A 177 -18.71 -14.89 -18.56
CA THR A 177 -18.39 -13.49 -18.22
C THR A 177 -18.51 -13.22 -16.72
N VAL A 178 -17.50 -12.57 -16.16
CA VAL A 178 -17.47 -12.15 -14.74
C VAL A 178 -17.73 -10.64 -14.67
N THR A 179 -18.97 -10.24 -14.45
CA THR A 179 -19.41 -8.84 -14.45
C THR A 179 -18.63 -7.99 -13.43
N ALA A 180 -18.34 -8.54 -12.25
CA ALA A 180 -17.57 -7.83 -11.24
C ALA A 180 -16.18 -7.42 -11.75
N ASN A 181 -15.46 -8.34 -12.39
CA ASN A 181 -14.12 -8.05 -12.93
C ASN A 181 -14.19 -7.04 -14.09
N GLY A 182 -15.19 -7.17 -14.96
CA GLY A 182 -15.41 -6.21 -16.03
C GLY A 182 -15.74 -4.80 -15.50
N ALA A 183 -16.52 -4.69 -14.45
CA ALA A 183 -16.83 -3.42 -13.79
C ALA A 183 -15.58 -2.80 -13.15
N VAL A 184 -14.74 -3.60 -12.49
CA VAL A 184 -13.45 -3.16 -11.92
C VAL A 184 -12.51 -2.66 -13.02
N ALA A 185 -12.42 -3.37 -14.15
CA ALA A 185 -11.60 -2.97 -15.28
C ALA A 185 -12.03 -1.60 -15.84
N THR A 186 -13.33 -1.42 -16.11
CA THR A 186 -13.88 -0.14 -16.60
C THR A 186 -13.65 0.99 -15.60
N THR A 187 -13.95 0.75 -14.32
CA THR A 187 -13.72 1.74 -13.26
C THR A 187 -12.26 2.17 -13.22
N SER A 188 -11.31 1.23 -13.30
CA SER A 188 -9.88 1.52 -13.23
C SER A 188 -9.39 2.32 -14.45
N LEU A 189 -9.89 2.03 -15.66
CA LEU A 189 -9.58 2.82 -16.85
C LEU A 189 -10.10 4.26 -16.73
N LEU A 190 -11.37 4.42 -16.33
CA LEU A 190 -11.95 5.75 -16.10
C LEU A 190 -11.21 6.52 -15.02
N PHE A 191 -10.75 5.82 -13.99
CA PHE A 191 -9.96 6.38 -12.91
C PHE A 191 -8.64 7.01 -13.41
N ILE A 192 -7.93 6.34 -14.32
CA ILE A 192 -6.72 6.88 -14.96
C ILE A 192 -7.05 8.15 -15.74
N VAL A 193 -8.10 8.13 -16.56
CA VAL A 193 -8.52 9.29 -17.36
C VAL A 193 -8.91 10.46 -16.47
N PHE A 194 -9.70 10.21 -15.44
CA PHE A 194 -10.12 11.24 -14.49
C PHE A 194 -8.97 11.77 -13.65
N ALA A 195 -7.99 10.93 -13.30
CA ALA A 195 -6.80 11.34 -12.60
C ALA A 195 -5.96 12.33 -13.42
N VAL A 196 -5.74 12.03 -14.70
CA VAL A 196 -5.04 12.95 -15.62
C VAL A 196 -5.82 14.27 -15.74
N GLY A 197 -7.14 14.20 -15.95
CA GLY A 197 -7.99 15.40 -15.99
C GLY A 197 -7.93 16.23 -14.70
N LEU A 198 -7.96 15.57 -13.54
CA LEU A 198 -7.81 16.21 -12.24
C LEU A 198 -6.42 16.84 -12.07
N GLY A 199 -5.35 16.19 -12.55
CA GLY A 199 -3.99 16.74 -12.51
C GLY A 199 -3.89 18.08 -13.24
N PHE A 200 -4.44 18.16 -14.46
CA PHE A 200 -4.51 19.41 -15.20
C PHE A 200 -5.41 20.42 -14.51
N TYR A 201 -6.57 20.00 -14.00
CA TYR A 201 -7.46 20.87 -13.24
C TYR A 201 -6.76 21.50 -12.03
N LEU A 202 -6.10 20.70 -11.19
CA LEU A 202 -5.39 21.20 -10.00
C LEU A 202 -4.23 22.13 -10.34
N LYS A 203 -3.56 21.91 -11.48
CA LYS A 203 -2.45 22.76 -11.91
C LYS A 203 -2.90 24.13 -12.39
N TYR A 204 -4.02 24.21 -13.11
CA TYR A 204 -4.46 25.46 -13.76
C TYR A 204 -5.55 26.21 -12.99
N THR A 205 -6.21 25.57 -12.00
CA THR A 205 -7.28 26.20 -11.23
C THR A 205 -6.89 26.38 -9.77
N ARG A 206 -7.23 27.57 -9.20
CA ARG A 206 -6.95 27.91 -7.79
C ARG A 206 -8.25 27.95 -6.98
N PHE A 207 -8.99 26.85 -6.96
CA PHE A 207 -10.18 26.76 -6.13
C PHE A 207 -9.85 26.41 -4.67
N PRO A 208 -10.79 26.68 -3.72
CA PRO A 208 -10.64 26.27 -2.33
C PRO A 208 -10.45 24.75 -2.21
N LYS A 209 -9.62 24.31 -1.25
CA LYS A 209 -9.30 22.88 -1.00
C LYS A 209 -10.56 22.01 -0.90
N MET A 210 -11.59 22.48 -0.21
CA MET A 210 -12.86 21.78 -0.05
C MET A 210 -13.55 21.49 -1.40
N LEU A 211 -13.53 22.43 -2.32
CA LEU A 211 -14.13 22.26 -3.65
C LEU A 211 -13.35 21.22 -4.48
N ASN A 212 -12.02 21.25 -4.41
CA ASN A 212 -11.17 20.27 -5.06
C ASN A 212 -11.42 18.85 -4.53
N THR A 213 -11.59 18.70 -3.22
CA THR A 213 -11.94 17.43 -2.58
C THR A 213 -13.31 16.92 -3.03
N LEU A 214 -14.32 17.78 -3.04
CA LEU A 214 -15.67 17.41 -3.50
C LEU A 214 -15.66 17.01 -4.98
N PHE A 215 -14.91 17.71 -5.81
CA PHE A 215 -14.75 17.37 -7.23
C PHE A 215 -14.05 16.03 -7.41
N ALA A 216 -12.99 15.75 -6.65
CA ALA A 216 -12.31 14.45 -6.65
C ALA A 216 -13.25 13.31 -6.26
N ILE A 217 -14.04 13.49 -5.20
CA ILE A 217 -15.03 12.48 -4.75
C ILE A 217 -16.13 12.28 -5.82
N ALA A 218 -16.60 13.34 -6.45
CA ALA A 218 -17.59 13.26 -7.52
C ALA A 218 -17.07 12.45 -8.72
N LEU A 219 -15.82 12.68 -9.15
CA LEU A 219 -15.16 11.91 -10.21
C LEU A 219 -15.03 10.43 -9.84
N LEU A 220 -14.71 10.15 -8.58
CA LEU A 220 -14.59 8.79 -8.07
C LEU A 220 -15.95 8.05 -8.12
N VAL A 221 -17.01 8.68 -7.61
CA VAL A 221 -18.36 8.12 -7.63
C VAL A 221 -18.84 7.89 -9.07
N LEU A 222 -18.54 8.85 -9.96
CA LEU A 222 -18.84 8.73 -11.39
C LEU A 222 -18.09 7.55 -12.03
N ALA A 223 -16.80 7.38 -11.75
CA ALA A 223 -16.01 6.25 -12.28
C ALA A 223 -16.58 4.90 -11.85
N VAL A 224 -16.92 4.75 -10.57
CA VAL A 224 -17.53 3.53 -10.03
C VAL A 224 -18.91 3.29 -10.65
N GLY A 225 -19.76 4.33 -10.72
CA GLY A 225 -21.10 4.24 -11.29
C GLY A 225 -21.07 3.81 -12.76
N LEU A 226 -20.21 4.44 -13.57
CA LEU A 226 -20.04 4.06 -14.97
C LEU A 226 -19.45 2.66 -15.15
N GLY A 227 -18.52 2.25 -14.28
CA GLY A 227 -17.96 0.90 -14.31
C GLY A 227 -19.00 -0.20 -14.04
N LEU A 228 -19.94 0.05 -13.13
CA LEU A 228 -21.03 -0.88 -12.84
C LEU A 228 -22.05 -0.99 -14.00
N VAL A 229 -22.25 0.11 -14.74
CA VAL A 229 -23.19 0.14 -15.87
C VAL A 229 -22.58 -0.42 -17.15
N PHE A 230 -21.30 -0.17 -17.40
CA PHE A 230 -20.60 -0.54 -18.64
C PHE A 230 -19.38 -1.44 -18.37
N PRO A 231 -19.56 -2.70 -17.92
CA PRO A 231 -18.43 -3.60 -17.69
C PRO A 231 -17.77 -4.00 -19.02
N ILE A 232 -16.42 -3.99 -19.05
CA ILE A 232 -15.59 -4.40 -20.21
C ILE A 232 -15.09 -5.83 -19.96
N TYR A 233 -15.31 -6.70 -20.94
CA TYR A 233 -14.88 -8.10 -20.87
C TYR A 233 -13.71 -8.35 -21.82
N VAL A 234 -12.51 -8.49 -21.28
CA VAL A 234 -11.28 -8.76 -22.02
C VAL A 234 -10.50 -9.86 -21.29
N PRO A 235 -9.83 -10.78 -22.00
CA PRO A 235 -9.07 -11.85 -21.37
C PRO A 235 -7.79 -11.33 -20.71
N GLN A 236 -7.28 -12.06 -19.69
CA GLN A 236 -6.10 -11.70 -18.91
C GLN A 236 -4.87 -11.40 -19.79
N SER A 237 -4.65 -12.16 -20.87
CA SER A 237 -3.51 -11.96 -21.77
C SER A 237 -3.51 -10.58 -22.44
N ALA A 238 -4.68 -10.10 -22.88
CA ALA A 238 -4.80 -8.77 -23.46
C ALA A 238 -4.63 -7.67 -22.40
N TRP A 239 -5.10 -7.89 -21.16
CA TRP A 239 -4.85 -6.98 -20.04
C TRP A 239 -3.38 -6.88 -19.70
N LEU A 240 -2.62 -7.98 -19.74
CA LEU A 240 -1.16 -7.94 -19.54
C LEU A 240 -0.48 -7.01 -20.55
N ILE A 241 -0.82 -7.12 -21.83
CA ILE A 241 -0.28 -6.25 -22.88
C ILE A 241 -0.64 -4.79 -22.60
N PHE A 242 -1.90 -4.52 -22.26
CA PHE A 242 -2.35 -3.17 -21.91
C PHE A 242 -1.58 -2.59 -20.70
N VAL A 243 -1.42 -3.38 -19.64
CA VAL A 243 -0.68 -2.95 -18.44
C VAL A 243 0.76 -2.62 -18.77
N PHE A 244 1.46 -3.41 -19.59
CA PHE A 244 2.83 -3.10 -19.99
C PHE A 244 2.92 -1.82 -20.81
N ILE A 245 2.01 -1.59 -21.76
CA ILE A 245 1.94 -0.34 -22.52
C ILE A 245 1.70 0.85 -21.56
N TYR A 246 0.76 0.69 -20.63
CA TYR A 246 0.48 1.71 -19.62
C TYR A 246 1.72 2.02 -18.75
N VAL A 247 2.45 1.00 -18.29
CA VAL A 247 3.68 1.18 -17.50
C VAL A 247 4.72 1.98 -18.27
N ILE A 248 4.93 1.69 -19.56
CA ILE A 248 5.88 2.44 -20.41
C ILE A 248 5.46 3.91 -20.49
N ILE A 249 4.19 4.20 -20.74
CA ILE A 249 3.66 5.56 -20.81
C ILE A 249 3.82 6.26 -19.45
N ALA A 250 3.49 5.57 -18.36
CA ALA A 250 3.58 6.11 -17.01
C ALA A 250 5.02 6.47 -16.61
N CYS A 251 6.02 5.68 -17.07
CA CYS A 251 7.44 5.95 -16.78
C CYS A 251 7.95 7.27 -17.40
N VAL A 252 7.36 7.72 -18.51
CA VAL A 252 7.77 8.98 -19.17
C VAL A 252 6.87 10.16 -18.83
N THR A 253 5.76 9.91 -18.14
CA THR A 253 4.80 10.96 -17.76
C THR A 253 5.27 11.65 -16.48
N PRO A 254 5.21 13.01 -16.41
CA PRO A 254 5.54 13.73 -15.18
C PRO A 254 4.69 13.30 -13.99
N VAL A 255 5.29 13.20 -12.81
CA VAL A 255 4.63 12.75 -11.56
C VAL A 255 3.37 13.55 -11.26
N TRP A 256 3.43 14.88 -11.41
CA TRP A 256 2.30 15.79 -11.16
C TRP A 256 1.10 15.56 -12.10
N ALA A 257 1.34 15.02 -13.30
CA ALA A 257 0.27 14.85 -14.30
C ALA A 257 -0.51 13.55 -14.13
N LEU A 258 0.13 12.47 -13.66
CA LEU A 258 -0.48 11.15 -13.57
C LEU A 258 -0.43 10.57 -12.16
N LEU A 259 0.76 10.45 -11.55
CA LEU A 259 0.92 9.73 -10.28
C LEU A 259 0.24 10.44 -9.11
N GLN A 260 0.57 11.70 -8.85
CA GLN A 260 0.01 12.46 -7.73
C GLN A 260 -1.53 12.55 -7.77
N PRO A 261 -2.18 12.95 -8.88
CA PRO A 261 -3.64 13.03 -8.92
C PRO A 261 -4.31 11.66 -8.82
N ARG A 262 -3.70 10.62 -9.40
CA ARG A 262 -4.20 9.25 -9.30
C ARG A 262 -4.16 8.76 -7.86
N ASP A 263 -3.06 8.94 -7.17
CA ASP A 263 -2.90 8.48 -5.81
C ASP A 263 -3.73 9.31 -4.82
N TYR A 264 -3.89 10.62 -5.10
CA TYR A 264 -4.82 11.46 -4.37
C TYR A 264 -6.28 10.95 -4.46
N LEU A 265 -6.76 10.61 -5.67
CA LEU A 265 -8.08 9.98 -5.83
C LEU A 265 -8.15 8.62 -5.12
N ASN A 266 -7.11 7.78 -5.27
CA ASN A 266 -7.08 6.45 -4.69
C ASN A 266 -7.09 6.49 -3.15
N SER A 267 -6.48 7.50 -2.54
CA SER A 267 -6.48 7.68 -1.08
C SER A 267 -7.89 7.78 -0.50
N TYR A 268 -8.83 8.40 -1.19
CA TYR A 268 -10.24 8.47 -0.76
C TYR A 268 -10.92 7.11 -0.77
N LEU A 269 -10.65 6.26 -1.79
CA LEU A 269 -11.14 4.87 -1.82
C LEU A 269 -10.58 4.05 -0.66
N LEU A 270 -9.29 4.17 -0.40
CA LEU A 270 -8.61 3.47 0.68
C LEU A 270 -9.16 3.91 2.05
N ILE A 271 -9.34 5.21 2.27
CA ILE A 271 -9.95 5.75 3.50
C ILE A 271 -11.38 5.24 3.64
N ALA A 272 -12.19 5.28 2.58
CA ALA A 272 -13.56 4.78 2.60
C ALA A 272 -13.61 3.27 2.92
N MET A 273 -12.69 2.48 2.37
CA MET A 273 -12.55 1.06 2.66
C MET A 273 -12.19 0.82 4.14
N ILE A 274 -11.24 1.56 4.70
CA ILE A 274 -10.85 1.45 6.11
C ILE A 274 -12.02 1.84 7.02
N VAL A 275 -12.66 2.98 6.76
CA VAL A 275 -13.81 3.44 7.54
C VAL A 275 -14.96 2.44 7.46
N GLY A 276 -15.28 1.95 6.26
CA GLY A 276 -16.30 0.92 6.07
C GLY A 276 -15.97 -0.38 6.79
N SER A 277 -14.72 -0.81 6.78
CA SER A 277 -14.25 -2.01 7.50
C SER A 277 -14.36 -1.82 9.03
N VAL A 278 -13.94 -0.66 9.54
CA VAL A 278 -14.06 -0.32 10.97
C VAL A 278 -15.54 -0.32 11.40
N LEU A 279 -16.41 0.35 10.64
CA LEU A 279 -17.84 0.37 10.92
C LEU A 279 -18.44 -1.04 10.85
N GLY A 280 -18.08 -1.83 9.85
CA GLY A 280 -18.52 -3.22 9.71
C GLY A 280 -18.11 -4.09 10.91
N ILE A 281 -16.87 -3.96 11.37
CA ILE A 281 -16.37 -4.66 12.56
C ILE A 281 -17.12 -4.21 13.83
N CYS A 282 -17.37 -2.90 13.97
CA CYS A 282 -18.08 -2.37 15.14
C CYS A 282 -19.55 -2.84 15.19
N VAL A 283 -20.22 -2.87 14.03
CA VAL A 283 -21.64 -3.25 13.94
C VAL A 283 -21.83 -4.76 14.06
N TYR A 284 -21.04 -5.54 13.31
CA TYR A 284 -21.21 -6.99 13.21
C TYR A 284 -20.43 -7.76 14.28
N ASN A 285 -19.33 -7.20 14.78
CA ASN A 285 -18.41 -7.81 15.76
C ASN A 285 -18.09 -9.29 15.46
N PRO A 286 -17.50 -9.61 14.31
CA PRO A 286 -17.28 -10.99 13.91
C PRO A 286 -16.36 -11.72 14.90
N SER A 287 -16.71 -12.99 15.19
CA SER A 287 -15.81 -13.87 15.94
C SER A 287 -14.68 -14.38 15.02
N MET A 288 -13.48 -14.51 15.56
CA MET A 288 -12.36 -15.07 14.84
C MET A 288 -12.51 -16.60 14.70
N ASN A 289 -12.75 -17.05 13.46
CA ASN A 289 -12.90 -18.48 13.15
C ASN A 289 -11.57 -19.16 12.79
N LEU A 290 -10.48 -18.37 12.62
CA LEU A 290 -9.16 -18.91 12.38
C LEU A 290 -8.50 -19.37 13.69
N PRO A 291 -7.71 -20.46 13.68
CA PRO A 291 -6.92 -20.87 14.83
C PRO A 291 -5.91 -19.78 15.20
N SER A 292 -5.58 -19.68 16.48
CA SER A 292 -4.53 -18.75 16.94
C SER A 292 -3.18 -19.09 16.32
N PHE A 293 -2.87 -20.36 16.21
CA PHE A 293 -1.67 -20.89 15.58
C PHE A 293 -2.00 -22.22 14.90
N THR A 294 -1.54 -22.43 13.68
CA THR A 294 -1.79 -23.67 12.92
C THR A 294 -0.61 -24.64 13.04
N ALA A 295 0.53 -24.29 12.46
CA ALA A 295 1.74 -25.11 12.49
C ALA A 295 2.94 -24.32 12.00
N PHE A 296 4.17 -24.79 12.34
CA PHE A 296 5.41 -24.25 11.77
C PHE A 296 5.68 -24.69 10.33
N LYS A 297 5.08 -25.79 9.91
CA LYS A 297 5.20 -26.37 8.57
C LYS A 297 3.81 -26.75 8.06
N LEU A 298 3.47 -26.28 6.89
CA LEU A 298 2.23 -26.60 6.19
C LEU A 298 2.54 -27.24 4.85
N THR A 299 1.79 -28.28 4.51
CA THR A 299 1.87 -28.92 3.20
C THR A 299 0.54 -28.68 2.49
N ALA A 300 0.61 -28.01 1.35
CA ALA A 300 -0.57 -27.74 0.52
C ALA A 300 -1.02 -29.00 -0.23
N ALA A 301 -2.24 -29.02 -0.73
CA ALA A 301 -2.82 -30.16 -1.45
C ALA A 301 -2.02 -30.54 -2.73
N ASN A 302 -1.30 -29.61 -3.31
CA ASN A 302 -0.40 -29.81 -4.45
C ASN A 302 0.99 -30.36 -4.06
N GLY A 303 1.21 -30.69 -2.77
CA GLY A 303 2.48 -31.21 -2.24
C GLY A 303 3.52 -30.12 -1.93
N SER A 304 3.25 -28.85 -2.20
CA SER A 304 4.17 -27.76 -1.84
C SER A 304 4.22 -27.57 -0.33
N VAL A 305 5.44 -27.34 0.19
CA VAL A 305 5.69 -27.17 1.61
C VAL A 305 6.02 -25.71 1.91
N SER A 306 5.28 -25.13 2.84
CA SER A 306 5.54 -23.78 3.34
C SER A 306 5.91 -23.84 4.82
N TYR A 307 7.04 -23.23 5.17
CA TYR A 307 7.45 -23.05 6.55
C TYR A 307 7.03 -21.67 7.03
N LEU A 308 6.65 -21.56 8.32
CA LEU A 308 6.29 -20.27 8.92
C LEU A 308 7.42 -19.24 8.73
N PHE A 309 8.66 -19.62 8.99
CA PHE A 309 9.83 -18.84 8.61
C PHE A 309 10.50 -19.51 7.38
N PRO A 310 10.72 -18.76 6.28
CA PRO A 310 10.50 -17.33 6.09
C PRO A 310 9.12 -16.94 5.51
N ALA A 311 8.26 -17.90 5.13
CA ALA A 311 7.09 -17.63 4.30
C ALA A 311 6.16 -16.53 4.87
N LEU A 312 5.77 -16.62 6.14
CA LEU A 312 4.93 -15.61 6.78
C LEU A 312 5.57 -14.21 6.71
N PHE A 313 6.85 -14.12 7.03
CA PHE A 313 7.57 -12.86 7.10
C PHE A 313 7.70 -12.22 5.71
N VAL A 314 8.06 -13.00 4.69
CA VAL A 314 8.20 -12.53 3.31
C VAL A 314 6.85 -12.13 2.73
N THR A 315 5.81 -12.92 2.95
CA THR A 315 4.47 -12.67 2.41
C THR A 315 3.88 -11.35 2.93
N ILE A 316 4.09 -11.05 4.21
CA ILE A 316 3.60 -9.80 4.83
C ILE A 316 4.59 -8.64 4.64
N ALA A 317 5.87 -8.91 4.32
CA ALA A 317 6.91 -7.89 4.27
C ALA A 317 6.55 -6.70 3.36
N CYS A 318 5.91 -6.95 2.22
CA CYS A 318 5.50 -5.88 1.31
C CYS A 318 4.55 -4.87 1.97
N GLY A 319 3.72 -5.31 2.93
CA GLY A 319 2.82 -4.42 3.66
C GLY A 319 3.40 -3.83 4.94
N ALA A 320 4.31 -4.55 5.59
CA ALA A 320 4.86 -4.14 6.89
C ALA A 320 6.22 -3.44 6.79
N VAL A 321 7.06 -3.84 5.81
CA VAL A 321 8.46 -3.39 5.67
C VAL A 321 8.82 -3.29 4.19
N SER A 322 8.09 -2.52 3.41
CA SER A 322 8.35 -2.41 1.97
C SER A 322 9.51 -1.46 1.66
N GLY A 323 10.49 -1.92 0.91
CA GLY A 323 11.53 -1.06 0.36
C GLY A 323 11.01 -0.01 -0.62
N PHE A 324 9.86 -0.25 -1.24
CA PHE A 324 9.19 0.71 -2.13
C PHE A 324 8.76 1.97 -1.37
N HIS A 325 8.21 1.84 -0.16
CA HIS A 325 7.82 2.99 0.67
C HIS A 325 9.01 3.93 0.92
N SER A 326 10.18 3.37 1.25
CA SER A 326 11.39 4.15 1.49
C SER A 326 11.89 4.87 0.23
N LEU A 327 11.74 4.24 -0.95
CA LEU A 327 12.11 4.86 -2.23
C LEU A 327 11.19 6.04 -2.55
N VAL A 328 9.90 5.93 -2.28
CA VAL A 328 8.91 7.01 -2.48
C VAL A 328 9.12 8.11 -1.44
N ALA A 329 9.26 7.76 -0.17
CA ALA A 329 9.51 8.72 0.92
C ALA A 329 10.81 9.49 0.75
N SER A 330 11.80 8.97 -0.01
CA SER A 330 13.07 9.64 -0.27
C SER A 330 13.11 10.23 -1.68
N GLY A 331 13.25 11.54 -1.78
CA GLY A 331 13.41 12.25 -3.05
C GLY A 331 12.12 12.57 -3.81
N THR A 332 10.97 11.97 -3.45
CA THR A 332 9.68 12.26 -4.10
C THR A 332 8.76 13.11 -3.23
N GLU A 333 8.85 12.96 -1.91
CA GLU A 333 7.95 13.61 -0.94
C GLU A 333 8.65 14.64 -0.04
N VAL A 334 9.86 15.00 -0.37
CA VAL A 334 10.75 15.84 0.47
C VAL A 334 10.91 17.26 -0.07
#